data_166f40dcf274adae8d41f1588f555d7a
#
_entry.id   166f40dcf274adae8d41f1588f555d7a
#
_cell.length_a   1.000
_cell.length_b   1.000
_cell.length_c   1.000
_cell.angle_alpha   90.00
_cell.angle_beta   90.00
_cell.angle_gamma   90.00
#
_symmetry.space_group_name_H-M   'P 1'
#
loop_
_entity.id
_entity.type
_entity.pdbx_description
1 polymer ?
#
loop_
_entity_poly.entity_id
_entity_poly.type
_entity_poly.pdbx_seq_one_letter_code
_entity_poly.pdbx_strand_id
1 'polypeptide(L)'
;MNNELVKLAAVARRDYLSDKKYHCDFCGRSFIKESTMMAHMCEQKRRHDQRRERHIQLGLQAFMFFFKETSPNQRERSYVDFRESNYYNAFCKFGKFMIDYNVINPRRYMEYIIRSKFKLDKWCTEKYYTEWLPGYLKTEHWQDAIERSLKTMGDWADKEGVQLNSYFIGASTNKIV
;
A
#
# COMPACT_ATOMS: atom_id res chain seq x y z
N MET A 1 43.73 12.65 -35.12
CA MET A 1 43.34 13.57 -34.03
C MET A 1 42.25 13.03 -33.10
N ASN A 2 41.44 12.01 -33.42
CA ASN A 2 40.33 11.55 -32.57
C ASN A 2 40.67 10.52 -31.48
N ASN A 3 41.84 9.85 -31.56
CA ASN A 3 42.12 8.72 -30.65
C ASN A 3 42.67 9.14 -29.28
N GLU A 4 43.35 10.29 -29.19
CA GLU A 4 43.84 10.83 -27.92
C GLU A 4 42.74 11.43 -27.05
N LEU A 5 41.78 12.14 -27.67
CA LEU A 5 40.61 12.69 -26.94
C LEU A 5 39.74 11.58 -26.36
N VAL A 6 39.57 10.48 -27.08
CA VAL A 6 38.84 9.30 -26.59
C VAL A 6 39.57 8.62 -25.43
N LYS A 7 40.91 8.54 -25.49
CA LYS A 7 41.72 7.99 -24.38
C LYS A 7 41.70 8.91 -23.16
N LEU A 8 41.83 10.21 -23.35
CA LEU A 8 41.72 11.19 -22.25
C LEU A 8 40.32 11.19 -21.59
N ALA A 9 39.27 11.11 -22.41
CA ALA A 9 37.89 10.99 -21.87
C ALA A 9 37.69 9.66 -21.12
N ALA A 10 38.28 8.56 -21.56
CA ALA A 10 38.21 7.27 -20.88
C ALA A 10 38.99 7.26 -19.55
N VAL A 11 40.16 7.92 -19.50
CA VAL A 11 40.96 8.09 -18.28
C VAL A 11 40.21 8.98 -17.29
N ALA A 12 39.73 10.15 -17.70
CA ALA A 12 38.97 11.07 -16.88
C ALA A 12 37.67 10.40 -16.33
N ARG A 13 37.02 9.56 -17.13
CA ARG A 13 35.84 8.79 -16.70
C ARG A 13 36.19 7.71 -15.67
N ARG A 14 37.38 7.10 -15.79
CA ARG A 14 37.89 6.08 -14.87
C ARG A 14 38.26 6.72 -13.52
N ASP A 15 38.94 7.86 -13.55
CA ASP A 15 39.31 8.62 -12.35
C ASP A 15 38.07 9.18 -11.63
N TYR A 16 37.10 9.69 -12.39
CA TYR A 16 35.79 10.12 -11.82
C TYR A 16 35.03 8.98 -11.15
N LEU A 17 35.12 7.75 -11.65
CA LEU A 17 34.49 6.57 -11.05
C LEU A 17 35.28 6.03 -9.84
N SER A 18 36.62 6.21 -9.79
CA SER A 18 37.46 5.78 -8.66
C SER A 18 37.27 6.63 -7.41
N ASP A 19 36.80 7.89 -7.54
CA ASP A 19 36.59 8.81 -6.41
C ASP A 19 35.23 8.63 -5.69
N LYS A 20 34.36 7.77 -6.20
CA LYS A 20 33.05 7.54 -5.57
C LYS A 20 33.14 6.58 -4.39
N LYS A 21 33.16 7.11 -3.17
CA LYS A 21 33.38 6.37 -1.93
C LYS A 21 32.10 5.96 -1.19
N TYR A 22 30.98 6.63 -1.45
CA TYR A 22 29.73 6.46 -0.70
C TYR A 22 28.66 5.88 -1.60
N HIS A 23 27.98 4.83 -1.13
CA HIS A 23 26.94 4.15 -1.89
C HIS A 23 25.62 4.20 -1.15
N CYS A 24 24.52 4.36 -1.89
CA CYS A 24 23.19 4.23 -1.33
C CYS A 24 22.81 2.74 -1.28
N ASP A 25 22.58 2.19 -0.10
CA ASP A 25 22.19 0.79 0.11
C ASP A 25 20.87 0.40 -0.55
N PHE A 26 20.02 1.39 -0.85
CA PHE A 26 18.71 1.16 -1.45
C PHE A 26 18.71 1.10 -2.97
N CYS A 27 19.50 1.92 -3.64
CA CYS A 27 19.52 2.01 -5.11
C CYS A 27 20.88 1.78 -5.75
N GLY A 28 21.94 1.55 -4.95
CA GLY A 28 23.31 1.32 -5.43
C GLY A 28 24.00 2.54 -6.05
N ARG A 29 23.33 3.74 -6.07
CA ARG A 29 23.95 4.96 -6.62
C ARG A 29 25.15 5.37 -5.78
N SER A 30 26.23 5.75 -6.46
CA SER A 30 27.50 6.14 -5.85
C SER A 30 27.68 7.66 -5.83
N PHE A 31 28.32 8.17 -4.78
CA PHE A 31 28.52 9.61 -4.52
C PHE A 31 29.96 9.86 -4.10
N ILE A 32 30.46 11.05 -4.42
CA ILE A 32 31.80 11.51 -4.03
C ILE A 32 31.81 12.02 -2.59
N LYS A 33 30.70 12.68 -2.16
CA LYS A 33 30.58 13.25 -0.83
C LYS A 33 29.55 12.50 0.00
N GLU A 34 29.88 12.23 1.27
CA GLU A 34 28.99 11.60 2.23
C GLU A 34 27.71 12.42 2.46
N SER A 35 27.84 13.73 2.60
CA SER A 35 26.70 14.62 2.78
C SER A 35 25.68 14.54 1.64
N THR A 36 26.18 14.38 0.40
CA THR A 36 25.33 14.21 -0.79
C THR A 36 24.63 12.85 -0.76
N MET A 37 25.33 11.80 -0.31
CA MET A 37 24.74 10.45 -0.16
C MET A 37 23.68 10.46 0.96
N MET A 38 23.95 11.11 2.09
CA MET A 38 22.98 11.20 3.20
C MET A 38 21.72 11.99 2.81
N ALA A 39 21.88 13.09 2.05
CA ALA A 39 20.75 13.87 1.53
C ALA A 39 20.01 13.20 0.38
N HIS A 40 20.59 12.13 -0.19
CA HIS A 40 19.98 11.43 -1.33
C HIS A 40 18.71 10.69 -0.92
N MET A 41 17.59 11.04 -1.58
CA MET A 41 16.30 10.37 -1.43
C MET A 41 15.91 9.70 -2.74
N CYS A 42 16.16 8.41 -2.85
CA CYS A 42 15.69 7.61 -3.98
C CYS A 42 14.31 6.98 -3.68
N GLU A 43 13.66 6.49 -4.73
CA GLU A 43 12.35 5.84 -4.62
C GLU A 43 12.36 4.67 -3.64
N GLN A 44 13.38 3.85 -3.65
CA GLN A 44 13.50 2.70 -2.77
C GLN A 44 13.68 3.09 -1.29
N LYS A 45 14.46 4.14 -1.02
CA LYS A 45 14.61 4.70 0.33
C LYS A 45 13.28 5.28 0.81
N ARG A 46 12.60 6.08 -0.02
CA ARG A 46 11.28 6.63 0.29
C ARG A 46 10.27 5.54 0.63
N ARG A 47 10.17 4.49 -0.19
CA ARG A 47 9.28 3.35 0.07
C ARG A 47 9.63 2.63 1.37
N HIS A 48 10.91 2.51 1.69
CA HIS A 48 11.35 1.92 2.95
C HIS A 48 10.94 2.78 4.16
N ASP A 49 11.11 4.10 4.07
CA ASP A 49 10.78 5.02 5.17
C ASP A 49 9.26 5.05 5.44
N GLN A 50 8.45 5.00 4.38
CA GLN A 50 7.00 4.99 4.45
C GLN A 50 6.39 3.63 4.86
N ARG A 51 7.19 2.59 5.07
CA ARG A 51 6.69 1.22 5.31
C ARG A 51 5.71 1.06 6.47
N ARG A 52 5.73 1.99 7.44
CA ARG A 52 4.86 1.95 8.62
C ARG A 52 3.54 2.69 8.42
N GLU A 53 3.39 3.42 7.33
CA GLU A 53 2.14 4.13 7.04
C GLU A 53 0.99 3.13 6.84
N ARG A 54 -0.18 3.43 7.41
CA ARG A 54 -1.34 2.52 7.43
C ARG A 54 -1.74 2.04 6.02
N HIS A 55 -1.79 2.95 5.04
CA HIS A 55 -2.15 2.59 3.68
C HIS A 55 -1.09 1.71 2.99
N ILE A 56 0.19 1.85 3.33
CA ILE A 56 1.27 0.99 2.83
C ILE A 56 1.15 -0.42 3.42
N GLN A 57 0.83 -0.53 4.72
CA GLN A 57 0.62 -1.82 5.37
C GLN A 57 -0.59 -2.57 4.81
N LEU A 58 -1.70 -1.86 4.56
CA LEU A 58 -2.86 -2.44 3.89
C LEU A 58 -2.54 -2.84 2.44
N GLY A 59 -1.78 -2.03 1.72
CA GLY A 59 -1.28 -2.36 0.38
C GLY A 59 -0.40 -3.62 0.36
N LEU A 60 0.49 -3.76 1.35
CA LEU A 60 1.30 -4.96 1.54
C LEU A 60 0.43 -6.20 1.79
N GLN A 61 -0.55 -6.11 2.69
CA GLN A 61 -1.48 -7.20 2.98
C GLN A 61 -2.24 -7.63 1.72
N ALA A 62 -2.72 -6.65 0.93
CA ALA A 62 -3.40 -6.92 -0.33
C ALA A 62 -2.47 -7.57 -1.37
N PHE A 63 -1.22 -7.13 -1.46
CA PHE A 63 -0.20 -7.72 -2.32
C PHE A 63 0.08 -9.17 -1.95
N MET A 64 0.33 -9.45 -0.67
CA MET A 64 0.58 -10.81 -0.18
C MET A 64 -0.63 -11.72 -0.43
N PHE A 65 -1.83 -11.23 -0.12
CA PHE A 65 -3.07 -11.97 -0.35
C PHE A 65 -3.29 -12.27 -1.83
N PHE A 66 -3.11 -11.30 -2.71
CA PHE A 66 -3.24 -11.48 -4.16
C PHE A 66 -2.33 -12.59 -4.67
N PHE A 67 -1.04 -12.58 -4.33
CA PHE A 67 -0.10 -13.60 -4.78
C PHE A 67 -0.37 -14.97 -4.17
N LYS A 68 -0.85 -15.03 -2.92
CA LYS A 68 -1.29 -16.27 -2.29
C LYS A 68 -2.45 -16.92 -3.04
N GLU A 69 -3.44 -16.14 -3.44
CA GLU A 69 -4.63 -16.64 -4.15
C GLU A 69 -4.35 -16.96 -5.63
N THR A 70 -3.48 -16.18 -6.29
CA THR A 70 -3.24 -16.32 -7.73
C THR A 70 -2.04 -17.20 -8.07
N SER A 71 -1.13 -17.45 -7.13
CA SER A 71 0.12 -18.18 -7.33
C SER A 71 0.49 -19.01 -6.11
N PRO A 72 -0.38 -19.96 -5.68
CA PRO A 72 -0.23 -20.67 -4.40
C PRO A 72 1.04 -21.53 -4.30
N ASN A 73 1.61 -21.93 -5.45
CA ASN A 73 2.82 -22.78 -5.50
C ASN A 73 4.13 -21.98 -5.44
N GLN A 74 4.07 -20.65 -5.33
CA GLN A 74 5.26 -19.81 -5.19
C GLN A 74 5.57 -19.57 -3.72
N ARG A 75 6.84 -19.18 -3.43
CA ARG A 75 7.24 -18.79 -2.10
C ARG A 75 6.38 -17.63 -1.58
N GLU A 76 6.21 -17.57 -0.29
CA GLU A 76 5.55 -16.43 0.35
C GLU A 76 6.28 -15.11 0.03
N ARG A 77 5.51 -14.09 -0.30
CA ARG A 77 6.04 -12.78 -0.63
C ARG A 77 6.39 -12.00 0.64
N SER A 78 7.45 -11.19 0.55
CA SER A 78 7.93 -10.34 1.63
C SER A 78 7.69 -8.86 1.35
N TYR A 79 7.98 -8.01 2.34
CA TYR A 79 7.99 -6.56 2.12
C TYR A 79 9.01 -6.12 1.04
N VAL A 80 10.14 -6.82 0.93
CA VAL A 80 11.14 -6.51 -0.09
C VAL A 80 10.56 -6.76 -1.48
N ASP A 81 9.87 -7.90 -1.68
CA ASP A 81 9.19 -8.21 -2.95
C ASP A 81 8.14 -7.14 -3.30
N PHE A 82 7.38 -6.69 -2.30
CA PHE A 82 6.39 -5.63 -2.47
C PHE A 82 7.03 -4.30 -2.86
N ARG A 83 8.05 -3.86 -2.10
CA ARG A 83 8.77 -2.61 -2.32
C ARG A 83 9.38 -2.53 -3.71
N GLU A 84 9.89 -3.64 -4.23
CA GLU A 84 10.54 -3.74 -5.54
C GLU A 84 9.57 -4.03 -6.69
N SER A 85 8.33 -4.37 -6.37
CA SER A 85 7.30 -4.70 -7.35
C SER A 85 6.92 -3.50 -8.23
N ASN A 86 6.71 -3.77 -9.51
CA ASN A 86 6.07 -2.83 -10.43
C ASN A 86 4.63 -2.48 -10.03
N TYR A 87 4.00 -3.32 -9.20
CA TYR A 87 2.64 -3.13 -8.70
C TYR A 87 2.57 -2.36 -7.38
N TYR A 88 3.70 -1.94 -6.80
CA TYR A 88 3.77 -1.24 -5.52
C TYR A 88 2.75 -0.10 -5.44
N ASN A 89 2.79 0.82 -6.40
CA ASN A 89 1.90 1.99 -6.39
C ASN A 89 0.41 1.61 -6.51
N ALA A 90 0.09 0.56 -7.25
CA ALA A 90 -1.29 0.11 -7.40
C ALA A 90 -1.84 -0.45 -6.08
N PHE A 91 -1.06 -1.27 -5.38
CA PHE A 91 -1.46 -1.79 -4.08
C PHE A 91 -1.47 -0.72 -2.99
N CYS A 92 -0.56 0.27 -3.02
CA CYS A 92 -0.62 1.42 -2.11
C CYS A 92 -1.89 2.26 -2.33
N LYS A 93 -2.29 2.49 -3.60
CA LYS A 93 -3.57 3.14 -3.92
C LYS A 93 -4.76 2.34 -3.40
N PHE A 94 -4.71 1.01 -3.53
CA PHE A 94 -5.76 0.16 -2.99
C PHE A 94 -5.81 0.22 -1.45
N GLY A 95 -4.65 0.23 -0.78
CA GLY A 95 -4.57 0.43 0.67
C GLY A 95 -5.19 1.77 1.11
N LYS A 96 -4.94 2.84 0.34
CA LYS A 96 -5.57 4.14 0.57
C LYS A 96 -7.08 4.09 0.34
N PHE A 97 -7.53 3.46 -0.75
CA PHE A 97 -8.95 3.25 -1.04
C PHE A 97 -9.67 2.54 0.11
N MET A 98 -9.07 1.49 0.67
CA MET A 98 -9.66 0.77 1.82
C MET A 98 -9.87 1.67 3.04
N ILE A 99 -8.99 2.67 3.25
CA ILE A 99 -9.12 3.65 4.34
C ILE A 99 -10.20 4.68 4.01
N ASP A 100 -10.11 5.29 2.83
CA ASP A 100 -10.96 6.42 2.42
C ASP A 100 -12.43 6.01 2.35
N TYR A 101 -12.73 4.78 1.91
CA TYR A 101 -14.07 4.21 1.81
C TYR A 101 -14.48 3.39 3.05
N ASN A 102 -13.62 3.32 4.06
CA ASN A 102 -13.85 2.48 5.23
C ASN A 102 -14.36 1.08 4.86
N VAL A 103 -13.64 0.41 3.94
CA VAL A 103 -14.09 -0.87 3.36
C VAL A 103 -14.41 -1.88 4.46
N ILE A 104 -15.65 -2.36 4.46
CA ILE A 104 -16.18 -3.33 5.39
C ILE A 104 -15.52 -4.65 5.23
N ASN A 105 -14.81 -5.35 5.73
CA ASN A 105 -14.14 -6.62 5.44
C ASN A 105 -13.28 -6.60 4.16
N PRO A 106 -12.10 -5.96 4.23
CA PRO A 106 -11.18 -5.85 3.09
C PRO A 106 -10.83 -7.20 2.46
N ARG A 107 -10.73 -8.26 3.27
CA ARG A 107 -10.40 -9.62 2.77
C ARG A 107 -11.50 -10.18 1.87
N ARG A 108 -12.76 -10.09 2.30
CA ARG A 108 -13.89 -10.57 1.49
C ARG A 108 -14.08 -9.76 0.21
N TYR A 109 -13.82 -8.45 0.29
CA TYR A 109 -13.81 -7.62 -0.90
C TYR A 109 -12.69 -8.01 -1.86
N MET A 110 -11.46 -8.26 -1.38
CA MET A 110 -10.36 -8.76 -2.21
C MET A 110 -10.69 -10.11 -2.85
N GLU A 111 -11.29 -11.05 -2.11
CA GLU A 111 -11.74 -12.33 -2.66
C GLU A 111 -12.71 -12.12 -3.84
N TYR A 112 -13.66 -11.20 -3.67
CA TYR A 112 -14.63 -10.88 -4.73
C TYR A 112 -13.94 -10.31 -5.98
N ILE A 113 -13.10 -9.29 -5.86
CA ILE A 113 -12.46 -8.66 -7.02
C ILE A 113 -11.48 -9.60 -7.74
N ILE A 114 -10.79 -10.48 -7.01
CA ILE A 114 -9.92 -11.51 -7.59
C ILE A 114 -10.74 -12.56 -8.36
N ARG A 115 -11.81 -13.09 -7.74
CA ARG A 115 -12.70 -14.06 -8.40
C ARG A 115 -13.39 -13.49 -9.63
N SER A 116 -13.75 -12.21 -9.58
CA SER A 116 -14.32 -11.46 -10.72
C SER A 116 -13.30 -11.14 -11.81
N LYS A 117 -12.02 -11.49 -11.60
CA LYS A 117 -10.90 -11.24 -12.52
C LYS A 117 -10.76 -9.78 -12.93
N PHE A 118 -11.10 -8.85 -12.03
CA PHE A 118 -10.90 -7.44 -12.30
C PHE A 118 -9.40 -7.11 -12.34
N LYS A 119 -9.03 -6.30 -13.33
CA LYS A 119 -7.65 -5.80 -13.44
C LYS A 119 -7.32 -4.93 -12.23
N LEU A 120 -6.09 -4.96 -11.78
CA LEU A 120 -5.61 -4.26 -10.58
C LEU A 120 -5.88 -2.75 -10.61
N ASP A 121 -5.84 -2.13 -11.79
CA ASP A 121 -6.15 -0.71 -11.98
C ASP A 121 -7.63 -0.36 -11.66
N LYS A 122 -8.52 -1.36 -11.66
CA LYS A 122 -9.94 -1.23 -11.36
C LYS A 122 -10.31 -1.49 -9.90
N TRP A 123 -9.39 -2.00 -9.11
CA TRP A 123 -9.65 -2.36 -7.71
C TRP A 123 -10.08 -1.19 -6.83
N CYS A 124 -9.66 0.04 -7.17
CA CYS A 124 -10.03 1.27 -6.46
C CYS A 124 -11.27 1.95 -7.06
N THR A 125 -12.14 1.21 -7.74
CA THR A 125 -13.35 1.77 -8.36
C THR A 125 -14.52 1.65 -7.39
N GLU A 126 -15.06 2.76 -6.93
CA GLU A 126 -16.21 2.84 -6.01
C GLU A 126 -17.39 1.98 -6.49
N LYS A 127 -17.68 2.03 -7.80
CA LYS A 127 -18.76 1.23 -8.42
C LYS A 127 -18.69 -0.24 -8.02
N TYR A 128 -17.51 -0.88 -8.07
CA TYR A 128 -17.39 -2.31 -7.75
C TYR A 128 -17.59 -2.58 -6.26
N TYR A 129 -17.16 -1.67 -5.40
CA TYR A 129 -17.41 -1.78 -3.98
C TYR A 129 -18.90 -1.66 -3.66
N THR A 130 -19.57 -0.67 -4.26
CA THR A 130 -21.02 -0.43 -4.11
C THR A 130 -21.87 -1.59 -4.64
N GLU A 131 -21.45 -2.21 -5.75
CA GLU A 131 -22.12 -3.41 -6.31
C GLU A 131 -21.95 -4.65 -5.42
N TRP A 132 -20.78 -4.81 -4.81
CA TRP A 132 -20.48 -5.95 -3.93
C TRP A 132 -21.15 -5.85 -2.56
N LEU A 133 -21.18 -4.66 -1.98
CA LEU A 133 -21.55 -4.40 -0.59
C LEU A 133 -22.94 -4.96 -0.20
N PRO A 134 -24.03 -4.73 -0.97
CA PRO A 134 -25.35 -5.26 -0.61
C PRO A 134 -25.42 -6.78 -0.58
N GLY A 135 -24.67 -7.42 -1.48
CA GLY A 135 -24.57 -8.90 -1.51
C GLY A 135 -23.82 -9.43 -0.29
N TYR A 136 -22.72 -8.79 0.06
CA TYR A 136 -21.94 -9.14 1.25
C TYR A 136 -22.76 -8.99 2.55
N LEU A 137 -23.43 -7.85 2.75
CA LEU A 137 -24.22 -7.58 3.94
C LEU A 137 -25.37 -8.58 4.16
N LYS A 138 -25.94 -9.15 3.09
CA LYS A 138 -26.96 -10.20 3.18
C LYS A 138 -26.39 -11.55 3.64
N THR A 139 -25.11 -11.78 3.45
CA THR A 139 -24.43 -13.06 3.74
C THR A 139 -23.36 -12.92 4.83
N GLU A 140 -23.21 -11.73 5.40
CA GLU A 140 -22.26 -11.47 6.49
C GLU A 140 -22.59 -12.36 7.69
N HIS A 141 -21.55 -12.94 8.28
CA HIS A 141 -21.76 -13.74 9.48
C HIS A 141 -22.24 -12.84 10.63
N TRP A 142 -23.20 -13.31 11.40
CA TRP A 142 -23.83 -12.50 12.44
C TRP A 142 -22.84 -11.93 13.49
N GLN A 143 -21.77 -12.67 13.80
CA GLN A 143 -20.71 -12.20 14.70
C GLN A 143 -19.97 -11.01 14.10
N ASP A 144 -19.56 -11.08 12.82
CA ASP A 144 -18.88 -10.00 12.12
C ASP A 144 -19.77 -8.74 12.05
N ALA A 145 -21.09 -8.95 11.83
CA ALA A 145 -22.07 -7.86 11.80
C ALA A 145 -22.20 -7.16 13.16
N ILE A 146 -22.24 -7.93 14.26
CA ILE A 146 -22.29 -7.38 15.63
C ILE A 146 -21.01 -6.62 15.95
N GLU A 147 -19.84 -7.21 15.70
CA GLU A 147 -18.55 -6.56 15.96
C GLU A 147 -18.42 -5.24 15.19
N ARG A 148 -18.81 -5.24 13.92
CA ARG A 148 -18.83 -4.04 13.09
C ARG A 148 -19.78 -2.97 13.66
N SER A 149 -20.96 -3.38 14.06
CA SER A 149 -21.96 -2.47 14.64
C SER A 149 -21.48 -1.86 15.96
N LEU A 150 -20.94 -2.68 16.87
CA LEU A 150 -20.37 -2.22 18.13
C LEU A 150 -19.22 -1.25 17.93
N LYS A 151 -18.32 -1.56 16.97
CA LYS A 151 -17.24 -0.66 16.61
C LYS A 151 -17.76 0.68 16.08
N THR A 152 -18.73 0.67 15.17
CA THR A 152 -19.32 1.89 14.62
C THR A 152 -19.94 2.75 15.70
N MET A 153 -20.65 2.11 16.65
CA MET A 153 -21.25 2.79 17.80
C MET A 153 -20.18 3.37 18.73
N GLY A 154 -19.11 2.62 19.00
CA GLY A 154 -17.97 3.08 19.81
C GLY A 154 -17.26 4.27 19.18
N ASP A 155 -16.87 4.15 17.91
CA ASP A 155 -16.19 5.22 17.16
C ASP A 155 -17.03 6.51 17.11
N TRP A 156 -18.37 6.38 17.02
CA TRP A 156 -19.29 7.52 17.09
C TRP A 156 -19.34 8.12 18.48
N ALA A 157 -19.50 7.30 19.51
CA ALA A 157 -19.60 7.74 20.91
C ALA A 157 -18.33 8.48 21.34
N ASP A 158 -17.15 7.96 20.98
CA ASP A 158 -15.84 8.58 21.24
C ASP A 158 -15.72 9.93 20.54
N LYS A 159 -16.17 10.01 19.27
CA LYS A 159 -16.14 11.24 18.49
C LYS A 159 -17.03 12.34 19.05
N GLU A 160 -18.23 11.98 19.49
CA GLU A 160 -19.21 12.93 20.05
C GLU A 160 -19.00 13.18 21.56
N GLY A 161 -18.10 12.44 22.21
CA GLY A 161 -17.84 12.55 23.66
C GLY A 161 -19.02 12.12 24.53
N VAL A 162 -19.81 11.12 24.07
CA VAL A 162 -21.02 10.62 24.74
C VAL A 162 -20.94 9.13 25.07
N GLN A 163 -21.87 8.63 25.86
CA GLN A 163 -21.93 7.20 26.16
C GLN A 163 -22.49 6.39 24.98
N LEU A 164 -22.07 5.13 24.85
CA LEU A 164 -22.46 4.22 23.78
C LEU A 164 -23.98 4.07 23.60
N ASN A 165 -24.73 4.07 24.72
CA ASN A 165 -26.20 3.96 24.73
C ASN A 165 -26.90 5.15 24.06
N SER A 166 -26.23 6.28 23.93
CA SER A 166 -26.75 7.47 23.22
C SER A 166 -26.80 7.32 21.71
N TYR A 167 -26.17 6.28 21.14
CA TYR A 167 -26.06 6.08 19.70
C TYR A 167 -27.41 6.07 18.98
N PHE A 168 -28.37 5.29 19.47
CA PHE A 168 -29.69 5.15 18.84
C PHE A 168 -30.57 6.39 18.95
N ILE A 169 -30.21 7.32 19.83
CA ILE A 169 -30.94 8.58 20.02
C ILE A 169 -30.28 9.70 19.22
N GLY A 170 -28.95 9.75 19.21
CA GLY A 170 -28.17 10.87 18.68
C GLY A 170 -27.55 10.67 17.30
N ALA A 171 -27.36 9.42 16.85
CA ALA A 171 -26.78 9.16 15.53
C ALA A 171 -27.81 9.45 14.41
N SER A 172 -27.37 10.19 13.38
CA SER A 172 -28.21 10.39 12.19
C SER A 172 -28.40 9.08 11.43
N THR A 173 -29.58 8.89 10.79
CA THR A 173 -29.93 7.70 10.00
C THR A 173 -28.90 7.35 8.93
N ASN A 174 -28.18 8.31 8.37
CA ASN A 174 -27.12 8.09 7.38
C ASN A 174 -25.83 7.48 7.95
N LYS A 175 -25.73 7.37 9.30
CA LYS A 175 -24.57 6.76 10.00
C LYS A 175 -24.88 5.36 10.55
N ILE A 176 -26.12 4.91 10.42
CA ILE A 176 -26.60 3.62 10.96
C ILE A 176 -26.47 2.48 9.93
N VAL A 177 -25.99 2.78 8.74
CA VAL A 177 -25.80 1.80 7.66
C VAL A 177 -24.35 1.28 7.63
#